data_babec5cdf54d0f0e782db44135ec02f6
#
_entry.id   babec5cdf54d0f0e782db44135ec02f6
#
_cell.length_a   1.000
_cell.length_b   1.000
_cell.length_c   1.000
_cell.angle_alpha   90.00
_cell.angle_beta   90.00
_cell.angle_gamma   90.00
#
_symmetry.space_group_name_H-M   'P 1'
#
loop_
_entity.id
_entity.type
_entity.pdbx_description
1 polymer ?
#
loop_
_entity_poly.entity_id
_entity_poly.type
_entity_poly.pdbx_seq_one_letter_code
_entity_poly.pdbx_strand_id
1 'polypeptide(L)' 'FGVQILYVHPDKQHYLDIVDGLADQYQLNIDRDELHRLAMEWELRNGGYSGRVAKQFIHMMLGK' A
#
# COMPACT_ATOMS: atom_id res chain seq x y z
N PHE A 1 -14.83 -26.05 -9.55
CA PHE A 1 -14.47 -25.48 -9.73
C PHE A 1 -13.87 -24.69 -9.16
N GLY A 2 -13.35 -24.65 -8.84
CA GLY A 2 -12.46 -24.29 -8.22
C GLY A 2 -12.35 -22.97 -7.92
N VAL A 3 -13.08 -22.48 -7.57
CA VAL A 3 -13.03 -21.30 -7.38
C VAL A 3 -12.58 -20.92 -6.22
N GLN A 4 -11.68 -20.61 -5.93
CA GLN A 4 -11.28 -20.21 -4.85
C GLN A 4 -11.47 -18.94 -4.66
N ILE A 5 -12.02 -18.54 -3.85
CA ILE A 5 -12.31 -17.37 -3.61
C ILE A 5 -11.40 -16.74 -2.88
N LEU A 6 -10.62 -16.09 -3.32
CA LEU A 6 -9.89 -15.37 -2.64
C LEU A 6 -10.51 -14.25 -2.17
N TYR A 7 -10.76 -13.96 -1.09
CA TYR A 7 -11.29 -12.87 -0.58
C TYR A 7 -10.39 -11.78 -0.66
N VAL A 8 -10.13 -11.15 -1.66
CA VAL A 8 -9.31 -10.03 -1.78
C VAL A 8 -10.13 -8.85 -1.60
N HIS A 9 -9.91 -8.05 -0.65
CA HIS A 9 -10.60 -6.80 -0.48
C HIS A 9 -10.24 -5.91 -1.62
N PRO A 10 -11.16 -5.42 -2.38
CA PRO A 10 -10.84 -4.49 -3.46
C PRO A 10 -10.13 -3.23 -2.94
N ASP A 11 -10.51 -2.81 -1.74
CA ASP A 11 -9.88 -1.62 -1.16
C ASP A 11 -8.42 -1.87 -0.87
N LYS A 12 -8.10 -3.06 -0.39
CA LYS A 12 -6.72 -3.38 -0.10
C LYS A 12 -5.91 -3.38 -1.38
N GLN A 13 -6.42 -4.00 -2.44
CA GLN A 13 -5.71 -4.06 -3.69
C GLN A 13 -5.51 -2.65 -4.24
N HIS A 14 -6.55 -1.83 -4.16
CA HIS A 14 -6.47 -0.47 -4.65
C HIS A 14 -5.45 0.33 -3.85
N TYR A 15 -5.43 0.13 -2.54
CA TYR A 15 -4.49 0.82 -1.68
C TYR A 15 -3.05 0.45 -2.05
N LEU A 16 -2.79 -0.82 -2.25
CA LEU A 16 -1.46 -1.26 -2.61
C LEU A 16 -1.07 -0.75 -4.00
N ASP A 17 -2.03 -0.69 -4.91
CA ASP A 17 -1.75 -0.16 -6.23
C ASP A 17 -1.35 1.31 -6.14
N ILE A 18 -2.03 2.07 -5.30
CA ILE A 18 -1.69 3.48 -5.12
C ILE A 18 -0.30 3.61 -4.51
N VAL A 19 -0.01 2.78 -3.51
CA VAL A 19 1.28 2.82 -2.86
C VAL A 19 2.38 2.49 -3.87
N ASP A 20 2.16 1.47 -4.68
CA ASP A 20 3.14 1.09 -5.68
C ASP A 20 3.35 2.21 -6.69
N GLY A 21 2.27 2.80 -7.15
CA GLY A 21 2.36 3.88 -8.13
C GLY A 21 3.11 5.08 -7.57
N LEU A 22 2.81 5.44 -6.33
CA LEU A 22 3.48 6.57 -5.71
C LEU A 22 4.96 6.27 -5.48
N ALA A 23 5.26 5.04 -5.03
CA ALA A 23 6.65 4.68 -4.80
C ALA A 23 7.44 4.74 -6.11
N ASP A 24 6.81 4.30 -7.19
CA ASP A 24 7.47 4.34 -8.47
C ASP A 24 7.63 5.79 -8.94
N GLN A 25 6.61 6.59 -8.72
CA GLN A 25 6.65 7.97 -9.16
C GLN A 25 7.75 8.74 -8.43
N TYR A 26 7.93 8.48 -7.15
CA TYR A 26 8.94 9.17 -6.37
C TYR A 26 10.25 8.39 -6.36
N GLN A 27 10.29 7.28 -7.07
CA GLN A 27 11.51 6.48 -7.20
C GLN A 27 12.07 6.05 -5.85
N LEU A 28 11.20 5.51 -5.05
CA LEU A 28 11.63 5.04 -3.75
C LEU A 28 12.48 3.79 -3.94
N ASN A 29 13.60 3.75 -3.27
CA ASN A 29 14.51 2.66 -3.43
C ASN A 29 14.24 1.63 -2.35
N ILE A 30 13.18 0.90 -2.45
CA ILE A 30 12.81 -0.05 -1.45
C ILE A 30 12.21 -1.27 -2.09
N ASP A 31 12.39 -2.45 -1.49
CA ASP A 31 11.84 -3.66 -2.02
C ASP A 31 10.36 -3.63 -2.02
N ARG A 32 9.74 -4.17 -3.03
CA ARG A 32 8.31 -4.18 -3.16
C ARG A 32 7.66 -4.94 -1.99
N ASP A 33 8.24 -6.07 -1.60
CA ASP A 33 7.69 -6.83 -0.50
C ASP A 33 7.75 -6.03 0.79
N GLU A 34 8.82 -5.37 1.04
CA GLU A 34 8.95 -4.59 2.24
C GLU A 34 8.03 -3.38 2.17
N LEU A 35 7.90 -2.77 1.01
CA LEU A 35 7.02 -1.64 0.84
C LEU A 35 5.59 -2.03 1.18
N HIS A 36 5.14 -3.18 0.67
CA HIS A 36 3.78 -3.63 0.93
C HIS A 36 3.59 -3.94 2.41
N ARG A 37 4.58 -4.53 3.04
CA ARG A 37 4.45 -4.85 4.44
C ARG A 37 4.34 -3.59 5.28
N LEU A 38 5.18 -2.61 5.01
CA LEU A 38 5.13 -1.37 5.76
C LEU A 38 3.82 -0.62 5.49
N ALA A 39 3.36 -0.68 4.25
CA ALA A 39 2.10 -0.03 3.90
C ALA A 39 0.93 -0.66 4.65
N MET A 40 0.97 -1.99 4.80
CA MET A 40 -0.10 -2.65 5.52
C MET A 40 -0.06 -2.27 7.00
N GLU A 41 1.12 -2.17 7.58
CA GLU A 41 1.22 -1.75 8.95
C GLU A 41 0.72 -0.33 9.14
N TRP A 42 1.01 0.51 8.18
CA TRP A 42 0.57 1.90 8.25
C TRP A 42 -0.94 1.97 8.19
N GLU A 43 -1.53 1.11 7.34
CA GLU A 43 -2.97 1.10 7.22
C GLU A 43 -3.62 0.65 8.53
N LEU A 44 -3.01 -0.32 9.21
CA LEU A 44 -3.54 -0.79 10.46
C LEU A 44 -3.56 0.34 11.50
N ARG A 45 -2.55 1.16 11.47
CA ARG A 45 -2.51 2.25 12.42
C ARG A 45 -3.52 3.31 12.11
N ASN A 46 -3.76 3.56 10.82
CA ASN A 46 -4.67 4.61 10.43
C ASN A 46 -6.10 4.13 10.25
N GLY A 47 -6.29 2.84 10.31
CA GLY A 47 -7.64 2.33 10.30
C GLY A 47 -8.40 2.36 9.01
N GLY A 48 -7.76 2.30 7.91
CA GLY A 48 -8.48 2.26 6.66
C GLY A 48 -7.62 2.26 5.45
N TYR A 49 -8.19 1.77 4.35
CA TYR A 49 -7.51 1.74 3.10
C TYR A 49 -8.02 2.91 2.28
N SER A 50 -7.26 3.95 2.14
CA SER A 50 -7.67 5.05 1.31
C SER A 50 -6.47 5.66 0.62
N GLY A 51 -6.73 6.42 -0.41
CA GLY A 51 -5.65 7.08 -1.13
C GLY A 51 -4.91 8.07 -0.27
N ARG A 52 -5.63 8.69 0.66
CA ARG A 52 -4.98 9.64 1.54
C ARG A 52 -3.98 8.94 2.45
N VAL A 53 -4.35 7.78 2.98
CA VAL A 53 -3.47 7.02 3.85
C VAL A 53 -2.24 6.59 3.07
N ALA A 54 -2.42 6.14 1.83
CA ALA A 54 -1.30 5.74 1.00
C ALA A 54 -0.37 6.91 0.74
N LYS A 55 -0.95 8.07 0.46
CA LYS A 55 -0.15 9.23 0.18
C LYS A 55 0.64 9.65 1.40
N GLN A 56 0.02 9.63 2.55
CA GLN A 56 0.70 10.00 3.77
C GLN A 56 1.83 9.02 4.07
N PHE A 57 1.61 7.75 3.80
CA PHE A 57 2.64 6.76 4.01
C PHE A 57 3.85 7.06 3.13
N ILE A 58 3.63 7.35 1.87
CA ILE A 58 4.73 7.63 0.95
C ILE A 58 5.44 8.92 1.36
N HIS A 59 4.69 9.93 1.79
CA HIS A 59 5.30 11.16 2.23
C HIS A 59 6.18 10.93 3.46
N MET A 60 5.73 10.06 4.35
CA MET A 60 6.53 9.76 5.51
C MET A 60 7.82 9.08 5.10
N MET A 61 7.74 8.18 4.13
CA MET A 61 8.94 7.51 3.65
C MET A 61 9.89 8.49 3.00
N LEU A 62 9.34 9.46 2.27
CA LEU A 62 10.19 10.44 1.62
C LEU A 62 10.81 11.39 2.62
N GLY A 63 10.13 11.66 3.69
CA GLY A 63 10.61 12.60 4.65
C GLY A 63 11.76 12.11 5.49
N LYS A 64 12.07 10.83 5.34
CA LYS A 64 13.15 10.35 6.09
C LYS A 64 14.47 10.72 5.48
#